data_9512697ae05baec68e772c4611a9530a
#
_entry.id   9512697ae05baec68e772c4611a9530a
#
_cell.length_a   1.000
_cell.length_b   1.000
_cell.length_c   1.000
_cell.angle_alpha   90.00
_cell.angle_beta   90.00
_cell.angle_gamma   90.00
#
_symmetry.space_group_name_H-M   'P 1'
#
loop_
_entity.id
_entity.type
_entity.pdbx_description
1 polymer ?
#
loop_
_entity_poly.entity_id
_entity_poly.type
_entity_poly.pdbx_seq_one_letter_code
_entity_poly.pdbx_strand_id
1 'polypeptide(L)'
;MFKKIATIIGSTLFGTVLFAKVKEKRSYKSFLQEKMIRISGMKKTFESIDDAKKALNETKYQTAGKYNGTTYEFKHKVQIRDYYGSLVYVVNDHGLPDQRTVLYVHGGAWFQDPLENHFEYLDLLVDALDARVIMPVYPKIPHRDYRTTFELLTKIYKRLLTKIDEPENLVIIGDSAG
;
A
#
# COMPACT_ATOMS: atom_id res chain seq x y z
N MET A 1 -3.87 -45.30 7.07
CA MET A 1 -3.00 -44.17 7.36
C MET A 1 -3.56 -42.85 6.78
N PHE A 2 -3.87 -42.76 5.50
CA PHE A 2 -4.40 -41.52 4.84
C PHE A 2 -5.70 -40.95 5.46
N LYS A 3 -6.69 -41.81 5.83
CA LYS A 3 -7.94 -41.32 6.45
C LYS A 3 -7.70 -40.64 7.80
N LYS A 4 -6.79 -41.12 8.64
CA LYS A 4 -6.47 -40.49 9.92
C LYS A 4 -5.78 -39.13 9.74
N ILE A 5 -4.89 -39.01 8.76
CA ILE A 5 -4.20 -37.75 8.43
C ILE A 5 -5.22 -36.71 7.91
N ALA A 6 -6.11 -37.10 7.01
CA ALA A 6 -7.16 -36.21 6.49
C ALA A 6 -8.11 -35.72 7.61
N THR A 7 -8.45 -36.58 8.57
CA THR A 7 -9.30 -36.20 9.71
C THR A 7 -8.57 -35.21 10.64
N ILE A 8 -7.28 -35.42 10.91
CA ILE A 8 -6.48 -34.50 11.75
C ILE A 8 -6.35 -33.13 11.08
N ILE A 9 -6.03 -33.09 9.78
CA ILE A 9 -5.92 -31.84 9.03
C ILE A 9 -7.27 -31.11 9.00
N GLY A 10 -8.37 -31.81 8.75
CA GLY A 10 -9.72 -31.24 8.74
C GLY A 10 -10.13 -30.66 10.09
N SER A 11 -9.87 -31.36 11.19
CA SER A 11 -10.20 -30.89 12.54
C SER A 11 -9.35 -29.68 12.97
N THR A 12 -8.06 -29.68 12.59
CA THR A 12 -7.17 -28.53 12.86
C THR A 12 -7.60 -27.29 12.08
N LEU A 13 -7.93 -27.47 10.78
CA LEU A 13 -8.42 -26.36 9.96
C LEU A 13 -9.73 -25.77 10.50
N PHE A 14 -10.69 -26.64 10.83
CA PHE A 14 -11.97 -26.23 11.41
C PHE A 14 -11.76 -25.49 12.73
N GLY A 15 -10.91 -25.99 13.62
CA GLY A 15 -10.55 -25.35 14.87
C GLY A 15 -9.95 -23.95 14.68
N THR A 16 -9.05 -23.77 13.73
CA THR A 16 -8.44 -22.46 13.45
C THR A 16 -9.43 -21.47 12.83
N VAL A 17 -10.34 -21.93 11.97
CA VAL A 17 -11.42 -21.10 11.41
C VAL A 17 -12.38 -20.63 12.52
N LEU A 18 -12.78 -21.56 13.41
CA LEU A 18 -13.66 -21.24 14.52
C LEU A 18 -12.99 -20.27 15.51
N PHE A 19 -11.71 -20.48 15.80
CA PHE A 19 -10.92 -19.58 16.64
C PHE A 19 -10.87 -18.16 16.07
N ALA A 20 -10.55 -18.01 14.77
CA ALA A 20 -10.49 -16.71 14.11
C ALA A 20 -11.85 -15.99 14.17
N LYS A 21 -12.96 -16.69 13.87
CA LYS A 21 -14.29 -16.10 13.83
C LYS A 21 -14.87 -15.79 15.21
N VAL A 22 -14.75 -16.72 16.16
CA VAL A 22 -15.43 -16.62 17.45
C VAL A 22 -14.58 -15.88 18.48
N LYS A 23 -13.31 -16.24 18.61
CA LYS A 23 -12.42 -15.65 19.62
C LYS A 23 -11.83 -14.32 19.17
N GLU A 24 -11.34 -14.25 17.95
CA GLU A 24 -10.67 -13.04 17.44
C GLU A 24 -11.61 -12.13 16.63
N LYS A 25 -12.85 -12.54 16.36
CA LYS A 25 -13.89 -11.77 15.66
C LYS A 25 -13.41 -11.20 14.32
N ARG A 26 -12.60 -11.95 13.58
CA ARG A 26 -12.04 -11.57 12.29
C ARG A 26 -12.20 -12.65 11.24
N SER A 27 -11.99 -12.29 9.96
CA SER A 27 -12.01 -13.26 8.87
C SER A 27 -10.84 -14.25 8.96
N TYR A 28 -11.05 -15.48 8.47
CA TYR A 28 -9.99 -16.48 8.41
C TYR A 28 -8.83 -16.05 7.53
N LYS A 29 -9.11 -15.31 6.43
CA LYS A 29 -8.08 -14.72 5.57
C LYS A 29 -7.16 -13.80 6.37
N SER A 30 -7.72 -12.87 7.14
CA SER A 30 -6.95 -11.96 8.01
C SER A 30 -6.12 -12.72 9.07
N PHE A 31 -6.70 -13.77 9.66
CA PHE A 31 -5.98 -14.64 10.60
C PHE A 31 -4.75 -15.30 9.94
N LEU A 32 -4.92 -15.88 8.76
CA LEU A 32 -3.80 -16.50 8.01
C LEU A 32 -2.75 -15.47 7.61
N GLN A 33 -3.14 -14.31 7.12
CA GLN A 33 -2.22 -13.24 6.74
C GLN A 33 -1.35 -12.81 7.93
N GLU A 34 -1.93 -12.63 9.12
CA GLU A 34 -1.14 -12.32 10.32
C GLU A 34 -0.13 -13.43 10.64
N LYS A 35 -0.56 -14.71 10.56
CA LYS A 35 0.36 -15.82 10.81
C LYS A 35 1.51 -15.86 9.79
N MET A 36 1.22 -15.60 8.52
CA MET A 36 2.25 -15.51 7.48
C MET A 36 3.23 -14.37 7.77
N ILE A 37 2.74 -13.18 8.13
CA ILE A 37 3.60 -12.04 8.51
C ILE A 37 4.47 -12.38 9.72
N ARG A 38 3.95 -13.08 10.73
CA ARG A 38 4.74 -13.52 11.88
C ARG A 38 5.85 -14.50 11.49
N ILE A 39 5.55 -15.43 10.58
CA ILE A 39 6.51 -16.46 10.13
C ILE A 39 7.56 -15.84 9.17
N SER A 40 7.18 -14.84 8.37
CA SER A 40 8.10 -14.20 7.42
C SER A 40 9.28 -13.46 8.06
N GLY A 41 9.21 -13.23 9.38
CA GLY A 41 10.27 -12.53 10.10
C GLY A 41 10.33 -11.02 9.81
N MET A 42 9.34 -10.45 9.15
CA MET A 42 9.31 -8.99 8.83
C MET A 42 9.49 -8.10 10.05
N LYS A 43 9.06 -8.54 11.25
CA LYS A 43 9.31 -7.79 12.49
C LYS A 43 10.79 -7.64 12.79
N LYS A 44 11.60 -8.68 12.48
CA LYS A 44 13.05 -8.68 12.77
C LYS A 44 13.80 -7.58 12.02
N THR A 45 13.27 -7.15 10.86
CA THR A 45 13.85 -6.06 10.06
C THR A 45 14.02 -4.76 10.86
N PHE A 46 13.22 -4.55 11.91
CA PHE A 46 13.21 -3.31 12.70
C PHE A 46 13.50 -3.57 14.20
N GLU A 47 13.98 -4.75 14.56
CA GLU A 47 14.33 -5.06 15.95
C GLU A 47 15.64 -4.39 16.39
N SER A 48 16.54 -4.15 15.45
CA SER A 48 17.80 -3.43 15.69
C SER A 48 18.14 -2.46 14.55
N ILE A 49 19.02 -1.50 14.83
CA ILE A 49 19.55 -0.57 13.81
C ILE A 49 20.32 -1.34 12.72
N ASP A 50 21.01 -2.40 13.09
CA ASP A 50 21.81 -3.19 12.13
C ASP A 50 20.91 -4.00 11.19
N ASP A 51 19.80 -4.56 11.69
CA ASP A 51 18.81 -5.23 10.84
C ASP A 51 18.17 -4.25 9.86
N ALA A 52 17.81 -3.05 10.31
CA ALA A 52 17.27 -2.00 9.46
C ALA A 52 18.28 -1.54 8.39
N LYS A 53 19.56 -1.36 8.75
CA LYS A 53 20.63 -1.05 7.81
C LYS A 53 20.83 -2.15 6.78
N LYS A 54 20.77 -3.42 7.20
CA LYS A 54 20.88 -4.57 6.31
C LYS A 54 19.75 -4.58 5.30
N ALA A 55 18.49 -4.45 5.75
CA ALA A 55 17.33 -4.38 4.87
C ALA A 55 17.43 -3.21 3.88
N LEU A 56 17.86 -2.03 4.33
CA LEU A 56 18.09 -0.87 3.48
C LEU A 56 19.17 -1.15 2.43
N ASN A 57 20.26 -1.81 2.80
CA ASN A 57 21.33 -2.15 1.87
C ASN A 57 20.91 -3.19 0.83
N GLU A 58 20.04 -4.13 1.19
CA GLU A 58 19.49 -5.14 0.26
C GLU A 58 18.55 -4.52 -0.78
N THR A 59 17.78 -3.50 -0.39
CA THR A 59 16.78 -2.86 -1.26
C THR A 59 17.30 -1.66 -2.03
N LYS A 60 18.41 -1.03 -1.61
CA LYS A 60 18.90 0.22 -2.21
C LYS A 60 19.13 0.16 -3.72
N TYR A 61 19.54 -1.00 -4.25
CA TYR A 61 19.76 -1.15 -5.68
C TYR A 61 18.45 -1.31 -6.46
N GLN A 62 17.41 -1.85 -5.83
CA GLN A 62 16.09 -2.01 -6.44
C GLN A 62 15.40 -0.65 -6.61
N THR A 63 15.65 0.28 -5.68
CA THR A 63 15.03 1.61 -5.65
C THR A 63 15.97 2.72 -6.12
N ALA A 64 17.15 2.39 -6.68
CA ALA A 64 18.17 3.36 -7.09
C ALA A 64 17.76 4.22 -8.29
N GLY A 65 16.87 3.70 -9.13
CA GLY A 65 16.41 4.37 -10.33
C GLY A 65 15.04 5.01 -10.21
N LYS A 66 14.55 5.48 -11.33
CA LYS A 66 13.14 5.84 -11.47
C LYS A 66 12.31 4.55 -11.37
N TYR A 67 11.23 4.60 -10.62
CA TYR A 67 10.30 3.47 -10.54
C TYR A 67 9.79 3.08 -11.95
N ASN A 68 9.91 1.80 -12.28
CA ASN A 68 9.64 1.31 -13.65
C ASN A 68 8.15 1.04 -13.92
N GLY A 69 7.29 1.28 -12.95
CA GLY A 69 5.86 1.01 -13.06
C GLY A 69 5.45 -0.32 -12.43
N THR A 70 4.18 -0.61 -12.49
CA THR A 70 3.57 -1.87 -12.02
C THR A 70 3.08 -2.70 -13.19
N THR A 71 3.06 -4.03 -13.00
CA THR A 71 2.39 -4.98 -13.89
C THR A 71 0.94 -5.23 -13.50
N TYR A 72 0.46 -4.61 -12.41
CA TYR A 72 -0.93 -4.73 -11.97
C TYR A 72 -1.90 -4.20 -13.04
N GLU A 73 -2.91 -5.00 -13.37
CA GLU A 73 -3.97 -4.65 -14.29
C GLU A 73 -5.14 -4.00 -13.52
N PHE A 74 -5.30 -2.69 -13.71
CA PHE A 74 -6.36 -1.95 -13.03
C PHE A 74 -7.74 -2.28 -13.59
N LYS A 75 -8.73 -2.37 -12.72
CA LYS A 75 -10.15 -2.50 -13.08
C LYS A 75 -10.71 -1.19 -13.63
N HIS A 76 -10.21 -0.07 -13.11
CA HIS A 76 -10.66 1.26 -13.47
C HIS A 76 -9.66 1.96 -14.38
N LYS A 77 -10.13 3.02 -15.07
CA LYS A 77 -9.26 3.84 -15.92
C LYS A 77 -8.15 4.46 -15.10
N VAL A 78 -6.92 4.18 -15.48
CA VAL A 78 -5.71 4.73 -14.85
C VAL A 78 -4.99 5.67 -15.80
N GLN A 79 -4.48 6.77 -15.26
CA GLN A 79 -3.55 7.68 -15.91
C GLN A 79 -2.27 7.70 -15.07
N ILE A 80 -1.13 7.53 -15.73
CA ILE A 80 0.17 7.62 -15.08
C ILE A 80 0.78 8.96 -15.52
N ARG A 81 1.07 9.82 -14.56
CA ARG A 81 1.59 11.16 -14.79
C ARG A 81 2.95 11.31 -14.12
N ASP A 82 3.82 12.13 -14.69
CA ASP A 82 5.06 12.56 -14.03
C ASP A 82 4.80 13.90 -13.34
N TYR A 83 4.88 13.92 -12.01
CA TYR A 83 4.85 15.15 -11.22
C TYR A 83 6.18 15.32 -10.49
N TYR A 84 6.89 16.37 -10.85
CA TYR A 84 8.16 16.73 -10.21
C TYR A 84 9.19 15.58 -10.21
N GLY A 85 9.24 14.79 -11.30
CA GLY A 85 10.14 13.66 -11.46
C GLY A 85 9.70 12.36 -10.77
N SER A 86 8.48 12.31 -10.25
CA SER A 86 7.89 11.12 -9.63
C SER A 86 6.66 10.66 -10.40
N LEU A 87 6.52 9.35 -10.59
CA LEU A 87 5.30 8.78 -11.16
C LEU A 87 4.14 8.92 -10.18
N VAL A 88 3.00 9.35 -10.71
CA VAL A 88 1.76 9.48 -9.96
C VAL A 88 0.66 8.72 -10.69
N TYR A 89 0.11 7.73 -10.02
CA TYR A 89 -1.05 6.99 -10.49
C TYR A 89 -2.32 7.76 -10.16
N VAL A 90 -3.15 8.00 -11.16
CA VAL A 90 -4.45 8.66 -11.01
C VAL A 90 -5.51 7.72 -11.55
N VAL A 91 -6.32 7.16 -10.68
CA VAL A 91 -7.34 6.17 -10.99
C VAL A 91 -8.72 6.82 -10.90
N ASN A 92 -9.61 6.51 -11.85
CA ASN A 92 -10.99 6.97 -11.90
C ASN A 92 -11.15 8.51 -11.95
N ASP A 93 -10.28 9.21 -12.69
CA ASP A 93 -10.37 10.67 -12.87
C ASP A 93 -11.43 11.02 -13.92
N HIS A 94 -12.53 11.61 -13.49
CA HIS A 94 -13.61 12.10 -14.36
C HIS A 94 -13.40 13.55 -14.81
N GLY A 95 -12.37 14.23 -14.27
CA GLY A 95 -12.09 15.63 -14.56
C GLY A 95 -13.04 16.64 -13.89
N LEU A 96 -13.91 16.16 -12.99
CA LEU A 96 -14.91 16.97 -12.31
C LEU A 96 -14.33 17.55 -11.02
N PRO A 97 -14.56 18.85 -10.72
CA PRO A 97 -14.01 19.50 -9.53
C PRO A 97 -14.72 19.05 -8.24
N ASP A 98 -15.98 18.63 -8.32
CA ASP A 98 -16.79 18.11 -7.20
C ASP A 98 -16.51 16.62 -6.91
N GLN A 99 -15.72 15.94 -7.75
CA GLN A 99 -15.39 14.54 -7.55
C GLN A 99 -14.57 14.35 -6.27
N ARG A 100 -15.02 13.46 -5.37
CA ARG A 100 -14.23 13.04 -4.22
C ARG A 100 -12.84 12.62 -4.66
N THR A 101 -11.84 13.05 -3.93
CA THR A 101 -10.44 12.78 -4.24
C THR A 101 -9.75 12.19 -3.03
N VAL A 102 -9.07 11.06 -3.22
CA VAL A 102 -8.25 10.42 -2.21
C VAL A 102 -6.78 10.56 -2.62
N LEU A 103 -5.98 11.20 -1.78
CA LEU A 103 -4.52 11.17 -1.88
C LEU A 103 -4.03 10.01 -1.01
N TYR A 104 -3.60 8.93 -1.63
CA TYR A 104 -3.09 7.76 -0.95
C TYR A 104 -1.56 7.76 -0.94
N VAL A 105 -0.98 7.67 0.26
CA VAL A 105 0.47 7.59 0.47
C VAL A 105 0.81 6.14 0.85
N HIS A 106 1.48 5.42 -0.06
CA HIS A 106 1.75 4.00 0.14
C HIS A 106 2.80 3.76 1.23
N GLY A 107 2.70 2.60 1.90
CA GLY A 107 3.69 2.12 2.84
C GLY A 107 4.99 1.62 2.16
N GLY A 108 5.83 0.93 2.93
CA GLY A 108 7.09 0.38 2.45
C GLY A 108 8.30 0.88 3.23
N ALA A 109 8.10 1.21 4.52
CA ALA A 109 9.16 1.63 5.47
C ALA A 109 10.06 2.75 4.92
N TRP A 110 9.56 3.52 3.96
CA TRP A 110 10.25 4.61 3.28
C TRP A 110 11.41 4.24 2.37
N PHE A 111 11.70 2.96 2.20
CA PHE A 111 12.77 2.48 1.32
C PHE A 111 12.32 1.46 0.27
N GLN A 112 11.07 0.97 0.33
CA GLN A 112 10.53 0.04 -0.66
C GLN A 112 9.60 0.74 -1.65
N ASP A 113 9.57 0.23 -2.87
CA ASP A 113 8.59 0.61 -3.87
C ASP A 113 7.19 0.06 -3.51
N PRO A 114 6.11 0.65 -4.04
CA PRO A 114 4.78 0.12 -3.82
C PRO A 114 4.68 -1.31 -4.34
N LEU A 115 4.06 -2.17 -3.54
CA LEU A 115 3.77 -3.56 -3.87
C LEU A 115 2.43 -3.66 -4.61
N GLU A 116 2.18 -4.80 -5.23
CA GLU A 116 0.95 -5.06 -6.00
C GLU A 116 -0.34 -4.81 -5.19
N ASN A 117 -0.34 -5.17 -3.92
CA ASN A 117 -1.48 -4.93 -3.03
C ASN A 117 -1.80 -3.44 -2.81
N HIS A 118 -0.83 -2.52 -2.96
CA HIS A 118 -1.13 -1.09 -2.91
C HIS A 118 -1.92 -0.66 -4.15
N PHE A 119 -1.63 -1.20 -5.33
CA PHE A 119 -2.39 -0.92 -6.55
C PHE A 119 -3.79 -1.55 -6.51
N GLU A 120 -3.91 -2.79 -6.02
CA GLU A 120 -5.21 -3.42 -5.73
C GLU A 120 -6.05 -2.54 -4.80
N TYR A 121 -5.40 -1.93 -3.79
CA TYR A 121 -6.08 -1.04 -2.85
C TYR A 121 -6.63 0.23 -3.51
N LEU A 122 -5.98 0.76 -4.56
CA LEU A 122 -6.53 1.90 -5.32
C LEU A 122 -7.88 1.53 -5.95
N ASP A 123 -7.97 0.36 -6.61
CA ASP A 123 -9.23 -0.11 -7.18
C ASP A 123 -10.31 -0.34 -6.11
N LEU A 124 -9.94 -0.89 -4.95
CA LEU A 124 -10.87 -1.06 -3.83
C LEU A 124 -11.40 0.28 -3.29
N LEU A 125 -10.57 1.32 -3.27
CA LEU A 125 -11.00 2.66 -2.87
C LEU A 125 -11.96 3.27 -3.90
N VAL A 126 -11.71 3.05 -5.20
CA VAL A 126 -12.65 3.47 -6.25
C VAL A 126 -13.97 2.72 -6.11
N ASP A 127 -13.95 1.40 -5.97
CA ASP A 127 -15.16 0.57 -5.82
C ASP A 127 -16.00 0.99 -4.60
N ALA A 128 -15.34 1.41 -3.50
CA ALA A 128 -16.03 1.75 -2.25
C ALA A 128 -16.54 3.20 -2.21
N LEU A 129 -15.86 4.14 -2.87
CA LEU A 129 -16.07 5.58 -2.67
C LEU A 129 -16.47 6.32 -3.94
N ASP A 130 -16.38 5.68 -5.11
CA ASP A 130 -16.48 6.33 -6.44
C ASP A 130 -15.58 7.58 -6.54
N ALA A 131 -14.40 7.50 -5.93
CA ALA A 131 -13.49 8.62 -5.82
C ALA A 131 -12.42 8.60 -6.92
N ARG A 132 -11.86 9.76 -7.23
CA ARG A 132 -10.56 9.88 -7.87
C ARG A 132 -9.50 9.49 -6.85
N VAL A 133 -8.69 8.47 -7.14
CA VAL A 133 -7.64 8.02 -6.23
C VAL A 133 -6.27 8.35 -6.83
N ILE A 134 -5.44 9.00 -6.06
CA ILE A 134 -4.12 9.50 -6.49
C ILE A 134 -3.06 8.91 -5.59
N MET A 135 -2.10 8.19 -6.17
CA MET A 135 -0.97 7.61 -5.45
C MET A 135 0.35 8.06 -6.09
N PRO A 136 1.10 8.95 -5.44
CA PRO A 136 2.46 9.25 -5.85
C PRO A 136 3.42 8.14 -5.41
N VAL A 137 4.33 7.75 -6.31
CA VAL A 137 5.48 6.91 -5.97
C VAL A 137 6.59 7.86 -5.52
N TYR A 138 6.61 8.16 -4.24
CA TYR A 138 7.50 9.17 -3.66
C TYR A 138 8.96 8.72 -3.62
N PRO A 139 9.92 9.68 -3.58
CA PRO A 139 11.35 9.40 -3.41
C PRO A 139 11.64 8.70 -2.08
N LYS A 140 12.61 7.76 -2.08
CA LYS A 140 12.90 6.86 -0.97
C LYS A 140 14.34 6.98 -0.49
N ILE A 141 14.56 6.61 0.77
CA ILE A 141 15.92 6.43 1.30
C ILE A 141 16.56 5.16 0.70
N PRO A 142 17.91 5.12 0.55
CA PRO A 142 18.88 6.13 0.92
C PRO A 142 19.09 7.21 -0.17
N HIS A 143 18.38 7.16 -1.30
CA HIS A 143 18.63 8.00 -2.47
C HIS A 143 18.15 9.44 -2.28
N ARG A 144 17.12 9.62 -1.47
CA ARG A 144 16.56 10.92 -1.07
C ARG A 144 16.19 10.89 0.41
N ASP A 145 16.20 12.05 1.03
CA ASP A 145 15.77 12.19 2.43
C ASP A 145 14.25 12.43 2.52
N TYR A 146 13.74 12.41 3.74
CA TYR A 146 12.31 12.60 4.01
C TYR A 146 11.81 13.99 3.55
N ARG A 147 12.66 15.03 3.54
CA ARG A 147 12.27 16.38 3.13
C ARG A 147 11.82 16.39 1.68
N THR A 148 12.55 15.72 0.80
CA THR A 148 12.18 15.58 -0.62
C THR A 148 10.81 14.93 -0.79
N THR A 149 10.49 13.92 0.03
CA THR A 149 9.18 13.26 0.01
C THR A 149 8.08 14.21 0.49
N PHE A 150 8.27 14.90 1.62
CA PHE A 150 7.30 15.86 2.13
C PHE A 150 7.10 17.06 1.20
N GLU A 151 8.14 17.54 0.55
CA GLU A 151 8.03 18.58 -0.48
C GLU A 151 7.17 18.13 -1.66
N LEU A 152 7.40 16.92 -2.17
CA LEU A 152 6.60 16.34 -3.26
C LEU A 152 5.13 16.23 -2.85
N LEU A 153 4.85 15.58 -1.71
CA LEU A 153 3.49 15.36 -1.22
C LEU A 153 2.77 16.70 -0.97
N THR A 154 3.47 17.67 -0.39
CA THR A 154 2.92 19.03 -0.18
C THR A 154 2.59 19.72 -1.50
N LYS A 155 3.45 19.62 -2.51
CA LYS A 155 3.20 20.17 -3.84
C LYS A 155 1.99 19.52 -4.51
N ILE A 156 1.88 18.20 -4.42
CA ILE A 156 0.73 17.45 -4.95
C ILE A 156 -0.55 17.88 -4.21
N TYR A 157 -0.53 17.87 -2.88
CA TYR A 157 -1.66 18.30 -2.06
C TYR A 157 -2.15 19.71 -2.43
N LYS A 158 -1.25 20.70 -2.45
CA LYS A 158 -1.59 22.08 -2.84
C LYS A 158 -2.18 22.15 -4.24
N ARG A 159 -1.64 21.38 -5.19
CA ARG A 159 -2.19 21.30 -6.55
C ARG A 159 -3.59 20.69 -6.56
N LEU A 160 -3.87 19.69 -5.73
CA LEU A 160 -5.21 19.10 -5.64
C LEU A 160 -6.21 20.09 -5.10
N LEU A 161 -5.87 20.87 -4.08
CA LEU A 161 -6.72 21.93 -3.53
C LEU A 161 -7.13 22.99 -4.58
N THR A 162 -6.31 23.21 -5.62
CA THR A 162 -6.69 24.13 -6.71
C THR A 162 -7.59 23.50 -7.78
N LYS A 163 -7.92 22.22 -7.65
CA LYS A 163 -8.66 21.45 -8.66
C LYS A 163 -9.96 20.85 -8.16
N ILE A 164 -10.25 21.03 -6.89
CA ILE A 164 -11.48 20.60 -6.24
C ILE A 164 -12.26 21.82 -5.79
N ASP A 165 -13.58 21.74 -5.82
CA ASP A 165 -14.45 22.86 -5.44
C ASP A 165 -14.42 23.08 -3.93
N GLU A 166 -14.48 22.00 -3.14
CA GLU A 166 -14.55 22.04 -1.69
C GLU A 166 -13.44 21.20 -1.06
N PRO A 167 -12.68 21.73 -0.07
CA PRO A 167 -11.62 20.99 0.60
C PRO A 167 -12.07 19.67 1.23
N GLU A 168 -13.35 19.57 1.64
CA GLU A 168 -13.99 18.40 2.21
C GLU A 168 -14.06 17.23 1.23
N ASN A 169 -13.93 17.50 -0.07
CA ASN A 169 -13.84 16.47 -1.11
C ASN A 169 -12.45 15.82 -1.21
N LEU A 170 -11.45 16.30 -0.45
CA LEU A 170 -10.10 15.73 -0.41
C LEU A 170 -9.82 15.01 0.90
N VAL A 171 -9.54 13.72 0.80
CA VAL A 171 -9.10 12.88 1.93
C VAL A 171 -7.66 12.42 1.69
N ILE A 172 -6.84 12.46 2.73
CA ILE A 172 -5.49 11.90 2.72
C ILE A 172 -5.51 10.63 3.56
N ILE A 173 -5.03 9.54 3.00
CA ILE A 173 -4.88 8.26 3.70
C ILE A 173 -3.49 7.69 3.43
N GLY A 174 -3.01 6.88 4.35
CA GLY A 174 -1.75 6.17 4.18
C GLY A 174 -1.76 4.87 4.98
N ASP A 175 -0.84 4.01 4.65
CA ASP A 175 -0.59 2.78 5.39
C ASP A 175 0.87 2.72 5.87
N SER A 176 1.11 2.10 7.03
CA SER A 176 2.46 1.88 7.57
C SER A 176 3.27 3.19 7.65
N ALA A 177 4.27 3.38 6.78
CA ALA A 177 5.11 4.57 6.71
C ALA A 177 4.52 5.70 5.84
N GLY A 178 3.38 5.43 5.21
CA GLY A 178 2.65 6.39 4.39
C GLY A 178 1.81 7.39 5.16
#